data_e53bb6e21ba3ec979d021acbcc086681
#
_entry.id   e53bb6e21ba3ec979d021acbcc086681
#
_cell.length_a   1.000
_cell.length_b   1.000
_cell.length_c   1.000
_cell.angle_alpha   90.00
_cell.angle_beta   90.00
_cell.angle_gamma   90.00
#
_symmetry.space_group_name_H-M   'P 1'
#
loop_
_entity.id
_entity.type
_entity.pdbx_description
1 polymer ?
#
loop_
_entity_poly.entity_id
_entity_poly.type
_entity_poly.pdbx_seq_one_letter_code
_entity_poly.pdbx_strand_id
1 'polypeptide(L)'
;MWLVLAFTSAALLGFYDVFKKQALKGNDVVAVLTLNTFFSSLIFLPLVILSATGALSPDSIFYVPSCGWEVHKYVILKAVIVLASWLCGYFALKQLPLTIVGPINATRPVMVLLGAIFVFGERLNLWQWTGVLCAIVGFYFLSRSGKREGIDFRHNRWIVLAVMASAFGAVSALYDKFLLAPAESGGVGLNRMVVQSYFMFYQFLMMIPVLLIMKWNGNEKDERKDIGVVERKKASFLSHSSLFSSSMFSFRLSIPLVSLFLCAADFVYFYALTLPGALIAVVSMIRRGSVLVSFCIGALAFHEKNLRYKAVDLALVLLSMVFLYLGSR
;
A
#
# COMPACT_ATOMS: atom_id res chain seq x y z
N MET A 1 -8.02 -12.39 21.23
CA MET A 1 -6.60 -12.18 20.86
C MET A 1 -6.46 -11.66 19.43
N TRP A 2 -7.01 -12.31 18.41
CA TRP A 2 -6.92 -11.86 17.01
C TRP A 2 -7.49 -10.45 16.74
N LEU A 3 -8.56 -10.01 17.44
CA LEU A 3 -9.10 -8.66 17.35
C LEU A 3 -8.06 -7.59 17.76
N VAL A 4 -7.35 -7.80 18.87
CA VAL A 4 -6.31 -6.88 19.35
C VAL A 4 -5.20 -6.76 18.31
N LEU A 5 -4.77 -7.88 17.72
CA LEU A 5 -3.77 -7.89 16.65
C LEU A 5 -4.28 -7.14 15.40
N ALA A 6 -5.56 -7.30 15.04
CA ALA A 6 -6.15 -6.57 13.91
C ALA A 6 -6.12 -5.05 14.15
N PHE A 7 -6.47 -4.58 15.34
CA PHE A 7 -6.38 -3.15 15.71
C PHE A 7 -4.93 -2.67 15.74
N THR A 8 -4.01 -3.48 16.27
CA THR A 8 -2.56 -3.15 16.26
C THR A 8 -2.05 -3.02 14.83
N SER A 9 -2.40 -3.95 13.95
CA SER A 9 -2.07 -3.85 12.52
C SER A 9 -2.65 -2.60 11.87
N ALA A 10 -3.90 -2.24 12.20
CA ALA A 10 -4.53 -1.01 11.70
C ALA A 10 -3.77 0.24 12.16
N ALA A 11 -3.39 0.32 13.43
CA ALA A 11 -2.62 1.45 13.96
C ALA A 11 -1.24 1.57 13.28
N LEU A 12 -0.51 0.46 13.16
CA LEU A 12 0.79 0.43 12.49
C LEU A 12 0.68 0.87 11.01
N LEU A 13 -0.37 0.44 10.31
CA LEU A 13 -0.62 0.85 8.93
C LEU A 13 -0.98 2.33 8.83
N GLY A 14 -1.64 2.90 9.84
CA GLY A 14 -1.89 4.35 9.90
C GLY A 14 -0.59 5.15 10.03
N PHE A 15 0.33 4.72 10.90
CA PHE A 15 1.68 5.31 11.00
C PHE A 15 2.47 5.15 9.69
N TYR A 16 2.42 3.98 9.05
CA TYR A 16 3.00 3.77 7.73
C TYR A 16 2.54 4.85 6.74
N ASP A 17 1.23 5.15 6.65
CA ASP A 17 0.72 6.16 5.72
C ASP A 17 1.24 7.57 6.04
N VAL A 18 1.38 7.91 7.32
CA VAL A 18 1.93 9.18 7.77
C VAL A 18 3.41 9.31 7.39
N PHE A 19 4.23 8.31 7.73
CA PHE A 19 5.66 8.32 7.39
C PHE A 19 5.88 8.30 5.88
N LYS A 20 5.04 7.58 5.14
CA LYS A 20 5.05 7.59 3.67
C LYS A 20 4.81 8.98 3.11
N LYS A 21 3.82 9.71 3.62
CA LYS A 21 3.57 11.10 3.22
C LYS A 21 4.76 12.01 3.55
N GLN A 22 5.36 11.84 4.72
CA GLN A 22 6.54 12.60 5.13
C GLN A 22 7.77 12.27 4.27
N ALA A 23 7.99 11.00 3.95
CA ALA A 23 9.09 10.55 3.10
C ALA A 23 8.99 11.11 1.67
N LEU A 24 7.78 11.26 1.15
CA LEU A 24 7.52 11.80 -0.19
C LEU A 24 7.66 13.32 -0.28
N LYS A 25 7.69 14.04 0.85
CA LYS A 25 7.81 15.51 0.85
C LYS A 25 9.19 15.92 0.35
N GLY A 26 9.27 16.51 -0.85
CA GLY A 26 10.53 16.96 -1.47
C GLY A 26 11.39 15.84 -2.05
N ASN A 27 10.93 14.58 -2.03
CA ASN A 27 11.63 13.45 -2.61
C ASN A 27 10.91 12.92 -3.86
N ASP A 28 11.68 12.24 -4.71
CA ASP A 28 11.13 11.52 -5.85
C ASP A 28 10.38 10.26 -5.41
N VAL A 29 9.24 9.99 -6.06
CA VAL A 29 8.35 8.88 -5.71
C VAL A 29 9.04 7.54 -5.94
N VAL A 30 9.72 7.38 -7.09
CA VAL A 30 10.35 6.11 -7.46
C VAL A 30 11.52 5.81 -6.54
N ALA A 31 12.33 6.83 -6.19
CA ALA A 31 13.43 6.68 -5.25
C ALA A 31 12.95 6.25 -3.85
N VAL A 32 11.91 6.91 -3.32
CA VAL A 32 11.33 6.55 -2.01
C VAL A 32 10.74 5.15 -2.04
N LEU A 33 10.02 4.78 -3.11
CA LEU A 33 9.42 3.45 -3.24
C LEU A 33 10.50 2.36 -3.37
N THR A 34 11.56 2.61 -4.14
CA THR A 34 12.70 1.67 -4.26
C THR A 34 13.37 1.44 -2.90
N LEU A 35 13.62 2.50 -2.14
CA LEU A 35 14.20 2.37 -0.81
C LEU A 35 13.24 1.68 0.18
N ASN A 36 11.93 1.94 0.08
CA ASN A 36 10.95 1.23 0.88
C ASN A 36 10.99 -0.28 0.59
N THR A 37 10.99 -0.69 -0.67
CA THR A 37 11.08 -2.12 -1.04
C THR A 37 12.43 -2.73 -0.66
N PHE A 38 13.54 -1.97 -0.77
CA PHE A 38 14.87 -2.39 -0.32
C PHE A 38 14.91 -2.67 1.18
N PHE A 39 14.50 -1.71 2.01
CA PHE A 39 14.49 -1.89 3.48
C PHE A 39 13.52 -2.99 3.90
N SER A 40 12.36 -3.12 3.23
CA SER A 40 11.43 -4.22 3.50
C SER A 40 12.06 -5.57 3.18
N SER A 41 12.79 -5.69 2.07
CA SER A 41 13.53 -6.91 1.72
C SER A 41 14.63 -7.22 2.76
N LEU A 42 15.33 -6.19 3.23
CA LEU A 42 16.39 -6.33 4.23
C LEU A 42 15.86 -6.84 5.58
N ILE A 43 14.62 -6.48 5.96
CA ILE A 43 13.96 -6.97 7.18
C ILE A 43 13.69 -8.48 7.09
N PHE A 44 13.27 -8.98 5.92
CA PHE A 44 12.95 -10.41 5.75
C PHE A 44 14.15 -11.27 5.38
N LEU A 45 15.23 -10.70 4.87
CA LEU A 45 16.42 -11.43 4.44
C LEU A 45 17.03 -12.33 5.55
N PRO A 46 17.24 -11.83 6.80
CA PRO A 46 17.74 -12.67 7.87
C PRO A 46 16.82 -13.87 8.17
N LEU A 47 15.51 -13.68 8.11
CA LEU A 47 14.54 -14.77 8.39
C LEU A 47 14.62 -15.87 7.32
N VAL A 48 14.77 -15.50 6.06
CA VAL A 48 14.95 -16.46 4.95
C VAL A 48 16.28 -17.22 5.12
N ILE A 49 17.38 -16.52 5.43
CA ILE A 49 18.70 -17.15 5.63
C ILE A 49 18.67 -18.09 6.85
N LEU A 50 18.17 -17.64 7.99
CA LEU A 50 18.09 -18.44 9.20
C LEU A 50 17.18 -19.68 9.04
N SER A 51 16.10 -19.56 8.26
CA SER A 51 15.24 -20.69 7.91
C SER A 51 15.96 -21.67 6.98
N ALA A 52 16.68 -21.18 5.98
CA ALA A 52 17.41 -22.01 5.02
C ALA A 52 18.61 -22.76 5.67
N THR A 53 19.27 -22.14 6.65
CA THR A 53 20.38 -22.75 7.40
C THR A 53 19.92 -23.70 8.52
N GLY A 54 18.62 -23.83 8.76
CA GLY A 54 18.07 -24.63 9.85
C GLY A 54 18.26 -24.03 11.25
N ALA A 55 18.73 -22.78 11.35
CA ALA A 55 18.87 -22.06 12.62
C ALA A 55 17.52 -21.63 13.20
N LEU A 56 16.48 -21.54 12.36
CA LEU A 56 15.12 -21.24 12.79
C LEU A 56 14.28 -22.52 12.78
N SER A 57 13.65 -22.84 13.93
CA SER A 57 12.77 -24.01 14.03
C SER A 57 11.56 -23.90 13.09
N PRO A 58 11.11 -25.00 12.44
CA PRO A 58 9.88 -25.01 11.64
C PRO A 58 8.62 -24.59 12.41
N ASP A 59 8.58 -24.74 13.72
CA ASP A 59 7.47 -24.31 14.59
C ASP A 59 7.47 -22.80 14.87
N SER A 60 8.55 -22.10 14.49
CA SER A 60 8.64 -20.66 14.69
C SER A 60 7.66 -19.90 13.81
N ILE A 61 7.01 -18.87 14.39
CA ILE A 61 6.13 -17.95 13.65
C ILE A 61 6.85 -17.17 12.54
N PHE A 62 8.19 -17.13 12.60
CA PHE A 62 9.05 -16.44 11.64
C PHE A 62 9.66 -17.39 10.60
N TYR A 63 9.37 -18.69 10.69
CA TYR A 63 9.94 -19.67 9.77
C TYR A 63 9.44 -19.48 8.35
N VAL A 64 10.35 -19.44 7.39
CA VAL A 64 10.08 -19.34 5.95
C VAL A 64 10.40 -20.68 5.30
N PRO A 65 9.40 -21.53 4.99
CA PRO A 65 9.62 -22.79 4.31
C PRO A 65 10.29 -22.62 2.96
N SER A 66 11.16 -23.57 2.58
CA SER A 66 11.64 -23.65 1.21
C SER A 66 10.49 -23.98 0.26
N CYS A 67 10.47 -23.37 -0.91
CA CYS A 67 9.42 -23.55 -1.90
C CYS A 67 9.99 -23.71 -3.31
N GLY A 68 9.26 -24.47 -4.15
CA GLY A 68 9.61 -24.69 -5.54
C GLY A 68 9.20 -23.51 -6.44
N TRP A 69 9.67 -23.55 -7.70
CA TRP A 69 9.40 -22.51 -8.71
C TRP A 69 7.91 -22.24 -8.94
N GLU A 70 7.06 -23.26 -8.79
CA GLU A 70 5.61 -23.11 -8.94
C GLU A 70 5.02 -22.09 -7.95
N VAL A 71 5.50 -22.06 -6.72
CA VAL A 71 5.07 -21.09 -5.70
C VAL A 71 5.54 -19.68 -6.07
N HIS A 72 6.78 -19.56 -6.57
CA HIS A 72 7.35 -18.26 -6.93
C HIS A 72 6.54 -17.56 -8.05
N LYS A 73 5.98 -18.29 -9.02
CA LYS A 73 5.10 -17.71 -10.07
C LYS A 73 3.93 -16.94 -9.47
N TYR A 74 3.25 -17.53 -8.49
CA TYR A 74 2.14 -16.88 -7.79
C TYR A 74 2.59 -15.63 -7.01
N VAL A 75 3.73 -15.71 -6.34
CA VAL A 75 4.26 -14.58 -5.55
C VAL A 75 4.73 -13.44 -6.47
N ILE A 76 5.32 -13.75 -7.62
CA ILE A 76 5.70 -12.76 -8.63
C ILE A 76 4.45 -12.01 -9.15
N LEU A 77 3.38 -12.73 -9.49
CA LEU A 77 2.12 -12.08 -9.93
C LEU A 77 1.55 -11.18 -8.83
N LYS A 78 1.57 -11.64 -7.57
CA LYS A 78 1.22 -10.78 -6.42
C LYS A 78 2.08 -9.53 -6.37
N ALA A 79 3.40 -9.67 -6.53
CA ALA A 79 4.32 -8.54 -6.48
C ALA A 79 4.01 -7.49 -7.56
N VAL A 80 3.68 -7.92 -8.79
CA VAL A 80 3.25 -7.04 -9.88
C VAL A 80 1.98 -6.26 -9.51
N ILE A 81 0.94 -6.96 -9.05
CA ILE A 81 -0.36 -6.35 -8.68
C ILE A 81 -0.17 -5.32 -7.56
N VAL A 82 0.58 -5.69 -6.52
CA VAL A 82 0.83 -4.80 -5.38
C VAL A 82 1.69 -3.62 -5.78
N LEU A 83 2.73 -3.83 -6.61
CA LEU A 83 3.60 -2.76 -7.08
C LEU A 83 2.83 -1.74 -7.94
N ALA A 84 1.93 -2.18 -8.81
CA ALA A 84 1.04 -1.30 -9.57
C ALA A 84 0.17 -0.45 -8.62
N SER A 85 -0.42 -1.08 -7.59
CA SER A 85 -1.18 -0.37 -6.55
C SER A 85 -0.32 0.67 -5.82
N TRP A 86 0.92 0.32 -5.46
CA TRP A 86 1.81 1.21 -4.72
C TRP A 86 2.31 2.37 -5.58
N LEU A 87 2.70 2.14 -6.82
CA LEU A 87 3.08 3.22 -7.74
C LEU A 87 1.96 4.25 -7.85
N CYS A 88 0.75 3.82 -8.17
CA CYS A 88 -0.41 4.70 -8.25
C CYS A 88 -0.65 5.45 -6.92
N GLY A 89 -0.60 4.73 -5.80
CA GLY A 89 -0.85 5.29 -4.47
C GLY A 89 0.22 6.28 -4.00
N TYR A 90 1.49 6.02 -4.26
CA TYR A 90 2.59 6.91 -3.90
C TYR A 90 2.56 8.21 -4.71
N PHE A 91 2.30 8.13 -6.03
CA PHE A 91 2.13 9.32 -6.86
C PHE A 91 0.92 10.15 -6.43
N ALA A 92 -0.22 9.50 -6.15
CA ALA A 92 -1.40 10.18 -5.64
C ALA A 92 -1.11 10.87 -4.29
N LEU A 93 -0.49 10.16 -3.35
CA LEU A 93 -0.21 10.68 -2.01
C LEU A 93 0.82 11.82 -2.00
N LYS A 94 1.73 11.85 -2.97
CA LYS A 94 2.67 12.97 -3.13
C LYS A 94 1.93 14.29 -3.40
N GLN A 95 0.86 14.25 -4.18
CA GLN A 95 0.15 15.43 -4.70
C GLN A 95 -1.14 15.74 -3.93
N LEU A 96 -1.75 14.76 -3.29
CA LEU A 96 -3.01 14.92 -2.58
C LEU A 96 -2.82 14.94 -1.05
N PRO A 97 -3.70 15.62 -0.30
CA PRO A 97 -3.77 15.51 1.14
C PRO A 97 -4.04 14.08 1.62
N LEU A 98 -3.48 13.71 2.76
CA LEU A 98 -3.69 12.39 3.37
C LEU A 98 -5.17 12.19 3.75
N THR A 99 -5.84 13.27 4.16
CA THR A 99 -7.27 13.29 4.52
C THR A 99 -8.21 13.08 3.32
N ILE A 100 -7.71 13.13 2.08
CA ILE A 100 -8.45 12.76 0.86
C ILE A 100 -8.08 11.34 0.43
N VAL A 101 -6.79 11.02 0.38
CA VAL A 101 -6.32 9.69 -0.04
C VAL A 101 -6.80 8.60 0.93
N GLY A 102 -6.83 8.90 2.24
CA GLY A 102 -7.30 7.97 3.27
C GLY A 102 -8.71 7.45 3.02
N PRO A 103 -9.74 8.31 2.95
CA PRO A 103 -11.12 7.89 2.64
C PRO A 103 -11.27 7.15 1.30
N ILE A 104 -10.51 7.55 0.25
CA ILE A 104 -10.49 6.81 -1.02
C ILE A 104 -9.99 5.37 -0.79
N ASN A 105 -8.90 5.20 -0.06
CA ASN A 105 -8.38 3.88 0.29
C ASN A 105 -9.36 3.07 1.17
N ALA A 106 -10.14 3.73 2.02
CA ALA A 106 -11.15 3.09 2.86
C ALA A 106 -12.33 2.53 2.07
N THR A 107 -12.53 2.91 0.79
CA THR A 107 -13.55 2.30 -0.09
C THR A 107 -13.14 0.94 -0.66
N ARG A 108 -11.92 0.47 -0.44
CA ARG A 108 -11.44 -0.84 -0.94
C ARG A 108 -12.36 -2.02 -0.63
N PRO A 109 -12.93 -2.19 0.58
CA PRO A 109 -13.86 -3.30 0.86
C PRO A 109 -15.06 -3.31 -0.08
N VAL A 110 -15.57 -2.13 -0.46
CA VAL A 110 -16.65 -2.01 -1.44
C VAL A 110 -16.19 -2.50 -2.82
N MET A 111 -14.98 -2.13 -3.24
CA MET A 111 -14.41 -2.59 -4.50
C MET A 111 -14.15 -4.10 -4.50
N VAL A 112 -13.70 -4.67 -3.37
CA VAL A 112 -13.54 -6.13 -3.20
C VAL A 112 -14.89 -6.83 -3.33
N LEU A 113 -15.93 -6.30 -2.70
CA LEU A 113 -17.27 -6.86 -2.77
C LEU A 113 -17.84 -6.81 -4.20
N LEU A 114 -17.73 -5.66 -4.87
CA LEU A 114 -18.13 -5.54 -6.27
C LEU A 114 -17.34 -6.51 -7.17
N GLY A 115 -16.03 -6.64 -6.94
CA GLY A 115 -15.19 -7.63 -7.64
C GLY A 115 -15.67 -9.06 -7.41
N ALA A 116 -16.10 -9.40 -6.19
CA ALA A 116 -16.63 -10.74 -5.86
C ALA A 116 -17.93 -11.07 -6.63
N ILE A 117 -18.78 -10.06 -6.88
CA ILE A 117 -19.98 -10.24 -7.72
C ILE A 117 -19.57 -10.64 -9.15
N PHE A 118 -18.62 -9.90 -9.76
CA PHE A 118 -18.21 -10.14 -11.15
C PHE A 118 -17.40 -11.41 -11.31
N VAL A 119 -16.55 -11.77 -10.33
CA VAL A 119 -15.64 -12.92 -10.42
C VAL A 119 -16.28 -14.20 -9.93
N PHE A 120 -17.05 -14.14 -8.85
CA PHE A 120 -17.63 -15.32 -8.19
C PHE A 120 -19.16 -15.44 -8.35
N GLY A 121 -19.80 -14.46 -9.00
CA GLY A 121 -21.25 -14.44 -9.19
C GLY A 121 -22.04 -14.27 -7.87
N GLU A 122 -21.42 -13.73 -6.82
CA GLU A 122 -22.03 -13.55 -5.52
C GLU A 122 -23.22 -12.58 -5.59
N ARG A 123 -24.30 -12.86 -4.85
CA ARG A 123 -25.46 -11.96 -4.74
C ARG A 123 -25.37 -11.16 -3.45
N LEU A 124 -25.48 -9.83 -3.58
CA LEU A 124 -25.50 -8.96 -2.42
C LEU A 124 -26.84 -9.05 -1.67
N ASN A 125 -26.76 -9.08 -0.35
CA ASN A 125 -27.91 -8.88 0.51
C ASN A 125 -28.20 -7.37 0.75
N LEU A 126 -29.33 -7.08 1.40
CA LEU A 126 -29.78 -5.70 1.66
C LEU A 126 -28.75 -4.86 2.45
N TRP A 127 -28.08 -5.47 3.44
CA TRP A 127 -27.06 -4.81 4.24
C TRP A 127 -25.84 -4.43 3.41
N GLN A 128 -25.41 -5.31 2.52
CA GLN A 128 -24.27 -5.07 1.62
C GLN A 128 -24.60 -3.96 0.61
N TRP A 129 -25.83 -3.95 0.04
CA TRP A 129 -26.27 -2.87 -0.83
C TRP A 129 -26.32 -1.52 -0.10
N THR A 130 -26.81 -1.49 1.16
CA THR A 130 -26.79 -0.28 1.98
C THR A 130 -25.34 0.20 2.22
N GLY A 131 -24.40 -0.71 2.48
CA GLY A 131 -22.98 -0.39 2.62
C GLY A 131 -22.41 0.22 1.34
N VAL A 132 -22.69 -0.35 0.17
CA VAL A 132 -22.26 0.20 -1.14
C VAL A 132 -22.82 1.61 -1.35
N LEU A 133 -24.12 1.83 -1.10
CA LEU A 133 -24.74 3.15 -1.23
C LEU A 133 -24.11 4.18 -0.28
N CYS A 134 -23.88 3.82 0.98
CA CYS A 134 -23.19 4.69 1.95
C CYS A 134 -21.76 5.07 1.47
N ALA A 135 -21.03 4.13 0.87
CA ALA A 135 -19.71 4.41 0.34
C ALA A 135 -19.76 5.37 -0.85
N ILE A 136 -20.72 5.19 -1.77
CA ILE A 136 -20.92 6.09 -2.92
C ILE A 136 -21.26 7.50 -2.46
N VAL A 137 -22.17 7.63 -1.49
CA VAL A 137 -22.56 8.92 -0.89
C VAL A 137 -21.35 9.57 -0.19
N GLY A 138 -20.60 8.81 0.60
CA GLY A 138 -19.37 9.29 1.25
C GLY A 138 -18.34 9.80 0.23
N PHE A 139 -18.13 9.06 -0.86
CA PHE A 139 -17.24 9.48 -1.94
C PHE A 139 -17.73 10.77 -2.65
N TYR A 140 -19.04 10.89 -2.85
CA TYR A 140 -19.62 12.12 -3.43
C TYR A 140 -19.38 13.34 -2.52
N PHE A 141 -19.61 13.21 -1.20
CA PHE A 141 -19.34 14.30 -0.27
C PHE A 141 -17.85 14.63 -0.19
N LEU A 142 -16.96 13.62 -0.19
CA LEU A 142 -15.51 13.82 -0.26
C LEU A 142 -15.11 14.62 -1.50
N SER A 143 -15.75 14.34 -2.67
CA SER A 143 -15.55 15.12 -3.89
C SER A 143 -15.94 16.60 -3.72
N ARG A 144 -17.05 16.88 -3.03
CA ARG A 144 -17.48 18.27 -2.72
C ARG A 144 -16.54 18.94 -1.72
N SER A 145 -16.08 18.22 -0.71
CA SER A 145 -15.12 18.69 0.28
C SER A 145 -13.78 19.05 -0.38
N GLY A 146 -13.29 18.22 -1.29
CA GLY A 146 -12.08 18.46 -2.06
C GLY A 146 -12.15 19.70 -2.95
N LYS A 147 -13.30 19.97 -3.57
CA LYS A 147 -13.50 21.19 -4.39
C LYS A 147 -13.27 22.48 -3.62
N ARG A 148 -13.57 22.53 -2.31
CA ARG A 148 -13.29 23.68 -1.44
C ARG A 148 -11.80 23.95 -1.24
N GLU A 149 -10.95 22.98 -1.53
CA GLU A 149 -9.49 23.08 -1.50
C GLU A 149 -8.88 23.23 -2.90
N GLY A 150 -9.72 23.48 -3.91
CA GLY A 150 -9.29 23.59 -5.31
C GLY A 150 -9.00 22.23 -5.96
N ILE A 151 -9.40 21.09 -5.34
CA ILE A 151 -9.20 19.76 -5.89
C ILE A 151 -10.45 19.37 -6.67
N ASP A 152 -10.38 19.41 -8.01
CA ASP A 152 -11.45 18.92 -8.86
C ASP A 152 -11.34 17.42 -9.06
N PHE A 153 -12.25 16.66 -8.44
CA PHE A 153 -12.26 15.20 -8.52
C PHE A 153 -12.51 14.68 -9.94
N ARG A 154 -13.17 15.46 -10.79
CA ARG A 154 -13.55 15.03 -12.14
C ARG A 154 -12.37 15.05 -13.11
N HIS A 155 -11.48 16.05 -13.00
CA HIS A 155 -10.38 16.27 -13.94
C HIS A 155 -9.00 16.11 -13.31
N ASN A 156 -8.92 15.65 -12.06
CA ASN A 156 -7.65 15.49 -11.36
C ASN A 156 -7.09 14.09 -11.55
N ARG A 157 -6.01 13.98 -12.33
CA ARG A 157 -5.30 12.70 -12.57
C ARG A 157 -4.82 12.00 -11.30
N TRP A 158 -4.54 12.75 -10.24
CA TRP A 158 -4.07 12.17 -8.98
C TRP A 158 -5.19 11.47 -8.22
N ILE A 159 -6.42 11.95 -8.33
CA ILE A 159 -7.62 11.26 -7.83
C ILE A 159 -7.82 9.94 -8.59
N VAL A 160 -7.66 9.97 -9.91
CA VAL A 160 -7.75 8.74 -10.73
C VAL A 160 -6.70 7.72 -10.26
N LEU A 161 -5.45 8.16 -10.04
CA LEU A 161 -4.40 7.28 -9.51
C LEU A 161 -4.73 6.75 -8.10
N ALA A 162 -5.32 7.56 -7.22
CA ALA A 162 -5.75 7.09 -5.90
C ALA A 162 -6.84 6.01 -5.99
N VAL A 163 -7.80 6.18 -6.89
CA VAL A 163 -8.85 5.18 -7.16
C VAL A 163 -8.26 3.91 -7.77
N MET A 164 -7.36 4.04 -8.76
CA MET A 164 -6.65 2.89 -9.35
C MET A 164 -5.82 2.14 -8.31
N ALA A 165 -5.12 2.85 -7.42
CA ALA A 165 -4.39 2.24 -6.30
C ALA A 165 -5.31 1.42 -5.40
N SER A 166 -6.52 1.94 -5.12
CA SER A 166 -7.53 1.22 -4.34
C SER A 166 -8.08 0.01 -5.09
N ALA A 167 -8.32 0.11 -6.39
CA ALA A 167 -8.78 -0.99 -7.23
C ALA A 167 -7.74 -2.12 -7.31
N PHE A 168 -6.48 -1.80 -7.65
CA PHE A 168 -5.39 -2.79 -7.62
C PHE A 168 -5.19 -3.39 -6.22
N GLY A 169 -5.35 -2.58 -5.17
CA GLY A 169 -5.31 -3.07 -3.80
C GLY A 169 -6.48 -4.02 -3.47
N ALA A 170 -7.65 -3.83 -4.07
CA ALA A 170 -8.78 -4.75 -3.95
C ALA A 170 -8.49 -6.08 -4.67
N VAL A 171 -7.96 -6.00 -5.90
CA VAL A 171 -7.51 -7.19 -6.65
C VAL A 171 -6.45 -7.96 -5.86
N SER A 172 -5.47 -7.25 -5.27
CA SER A 172 -4.46 -7.87 -4.42
C SER A 172 -5.06 -8.59 -3.21
N ALA A 173 -6.07 -8.01 -2.56
CA ALA A 173 -6.72 -8.63 -1.42
C ALA A 173 -7.50 -9.91 -1.80
N LEU A 174 -8.18 -9.92 -2.95
CA LEU A 174 -8.82 -11.13 -3.49
C LEU A 174 -7.78 -12.20 -3.83
N TYR A 175 -6.66 -11.77 -4.41
CA TYR A 175 -5.56 -12.67 -4.76
C TYR A 175 -4.87 -13.23 -3.51
N ASP A 176 -4.71 -12.44 -2.44
CA ASP A 176 -4.19 -12.93 -1.15
C ASP A 176 -5.08 -14.02 -0.55
N LYS A 177 -6.42 -13.83 -0.63
CA LYS A 177 -7.37 -14.86 -0.22
C LYS A 177 -7.16 -16.16 -1.01
N PHE A 178 -7.00 -16.07 -2.33
CA PHE A 178 -6.73 -17.22 -3.18
C PHE A 178 -5.40 -17.91 -2.83
N LEU A 179 -4.32 -17.15 -2.58
CA LEU A 179 -3.01 -17.70 -2.24
C LEU A 179 -2.98 -18.45 -0.92
N LEU A 180 -3.67 -17.92 0.10
CA LEU A 180 -3.62 -18.43 1.48
C LEU A 180 -4.70 -19.47 1.78
N ALA A 181 -5.80 -19.47 1.02
CA ALA A 181 -6.88 -20.44 1.22
C ALA A 181 -6.39 -21.86 0.91
N PRO A 182 -6.84 -22.86 1.71
CA PRO A 182 -6.50 -24.26 1.46
C PRO A 182 -6.92 -24.72 0.06
N ALA A 183 -6.20 -25.69 -0.51
CA ALA A 183 -6.50 -26.26 -1.82
C ALA A 183 -7.92 -26.85 -1.89
N GLU A 184 -8.41 -27.42 -0.81
CA GLU A 184 -9.77 -27.95 -0.68
C GLU A 184 -10.86 -26.89 -0.89
N SER A 185 -10.56 -25.62 -0.58
CA SER A 185 -11.46 -24.48 -0.80
C SER A 185 -11.16 -23.72 -2.10
N GLY A 186 -10.41 -24.31 -3.03
CA GLY A 186 -10.05 -23.72 -4.32
C GLY A 186 -8.91 -22.71 -4.26
N GLY A 187 -8.15 -22.66 -3.17
CA GLY A 187 -6.96 -21.84 -3.01
C GLY A 187 -5.67 -22.58 -3.36
N VAL A 188 -4.53 -21.92 -3.14
CA VAL A 188 -3.19 -22.50 -3.36
C VAL A 188 -2.59 -23.06 -2.07
N GLY A 189 -3.03 -22.61 -0.90
CA GLY A 189 -2.56 -23.08 0.42
C GLY A 189 -1.13 -22.65 0.75
N LEU A 190 -0.68 -21.48 0.27
CA LEU A 190 0.69 -21.03 0.52
C LEU A 190 0.90 -20.63 1.97
N ASN A 191 2.11 -20.90 2.47
CA ASN A 191 2.51 -20.37 3.76
C ASN A 191 2.62 -18.84 3.73
N ARG A 192 2.05 -18.18 4.75
CA ARG A 192 2.03 -16.72 4.86
C ARG A 192 3.42 -16.08 4.83
N MET A 193 4.42 -16.71 5.46
CA MET A 193 5.79 -16.18 5.51
C MET A 193 6.49 -16.27 4.16
N VAL A 194 6.22 -17.33 3.39
CA VAL A 194 6.67 -17.45 2.01
C VAL A 194 6.13 -16.30 1.17
N VAL A 195 4.80 -16.08 1.22
CA VAL A 195 4.15 -15.00 0.49
C VAL A 195 4.72 -13.65 0.90
N GLN A 196 4.81 -13.36 2.21
CA GLN A 196 5.24 -12.06 2.73
C GLN A 196 6.72 -11.77 2.46
N SER A 197 7.60 -12.76 2.59
CA SER A 197 9.04 -12.54 2.39
C SER A 197 9.37 -12.39 0.92
N TYR A 198 8.93 -13.32 0.07
CA TYR A 198 9.34 -13.32 -1.33
C TYR A 198 8.69 -12.21 -2.15
N PHE A 199 7.46 -11.77 -1.84
CA PHE A 199 6.90 -10.66 -2.61
C PHE A 199 7.65 -9.34 -2.39
N MET A 200 8.21 -9.10 -1.20
CA MET A 200 9.06 -7.93 -0.94
C MET A 200 10.35 -7.97 -1.77
N PHE A 201 11.00 -9.14 -1.86
CA PHE A 201 12.18 -9.30 -2.72
C PHE A 201 11.85 -9.05 -4.19
N TYR A 202 10.76 -9.61 -4.69
CA TYR A 202 10.35 -9.40 -6.07
C TYR A 202 9.99 -7.96 -6.36
N GLN A 203 9.33 -7.27 -5.44
CA GLN A 203 9.07 -5.85 -5.60
C GLN A 203 10.35 -5.01 -5.68
N PHE A 204 11.32 -5.31 -4.82
CA PHE A 204 12.63 -4.63 -4.88
C PHE A 204 13.33 -4.89 -6.21
N LEU A 205 13.39 -6.15 -6.66
CA LEU A 205 13.98 -6.49 -7.96
C LEU A 205 13.28 -5.79 -9.13
N MET A 206 11.96 -5.68 -9.12
CA MET A 206 11.19 -4.97 -10.14
C MET A 206 11.40 -3.45 -10.09
N MET A 207 11.71 -2.89 -8.92
CA MET A 207 11.96 -1.46 -8.79
C MET A 207 13.35 -1.04 -9.31
N ILE A 208 14.32 -1.95 -9.36
CA ILE A 208 15.66 -1.65 -9.89
C ILE A 208 15.60 -1.15 -11.35
N PRO A 209 15.03 -1.89 -12.32
CA PRO A 209 14.93 -1.40 -13.69
C PRO A 209 14.10 -0.12 -13.81
N VAL A 210 13.03 0.04 -13.02
CA VAL A 210 12.22 1.27 -13.02
C VAL A 210 13.07 2.48 -12.61
N LEU A 211 13.89 2.35 -11.56
CA LEU A 211 14.81 3.38 -11.11
C LEU A 211 15.87 3.70 -12.17
N LEU A 212 16.44 2.67 -12.82
CA LEU A 212 17.48 2.83 -13.85
C LEU A 212 16.93 3.55 -15.09
N ILE A 213 15.74 3.17 -15.57
CA ILE A 213 15.07 3.82 -16.72
C ILE A 213 14.79 5.29 -16.40
N MET A 214 14.33 5.58 -15.19
CA MET A 214 14.02 6.95 -14.78
C MET A 214 15.28 7.82 -14.71
N LYS A 215 16.39 7.26 -14.22
CA LYS A 215 17.69 7.94 -14.20
C LYS A 215 18.21 8.19 -15.61
N TRP A 216 18.08 7.22 -16.51
CA TRP A 216 18.46 7.37 -17.92
C TRP A 216 17.71 8.51 -18.60
N ASN A 217 16.37 8.51 -18.49
CA ASN A 217 15.52 9.57 -19.07
C ASN A 217 15.76 10.96 -18.42
N GLY A 218 16.22 11.00 -17.18
CA GLY A 218 16.60 12.23 -16.47
C GLY A 218 17.87 12.84 -17.07
N ASN A 219 18.89 12.02 -17.30
CA ASN A 219 20.17 12.45 -17.89
C ASN A 219 19.98 12.99 -19.32
N GLU A 220 19.17 12.34 -20.16
CA GLU A 220 18.88 12.84 -21.51
C GLU A 220 18.20 14.23 -21.52
N LYS A 221 17.38 14.53 -20.53
CA LYS A 221 16.73 15.85 -20.41
C LYS A 221 17.69 16.93 -19.95
N ASP A 222 18.65 16.60 -19.10
CA ASP A 222 19.68 17.54 -18.66
C ASP A 222 20.70 17.78 -19.78
N GLU A 223 21.14 16.78 -20.52
CA GLU A 223 22.00 16.93 -21.70
C GLU A 223 21.35 17.80 -22.80
N ARG A 224 20.06 17.64 -23.05
CA ARG A 224 19.34 18.49 -24.02
C ARG A 224 19.20 19.94 -23.57
N LYS A 225 19.21 20.23 -22.27
CA LYS A 225 19.23 21.59 -21.74
C LYS A 225 20.61 22.23 -21.81
N ASP A 226 21.66 21.44 -21.63
CA ASP A 226 23.06 21.92 -21.67
C ASP A 226 23.53 22.24 -23.09
N ILE A 227 22.95 21.64 -24.13
CA ILE A 227 23.20 22.00 -25.55
C ILE A 227 22.72 23.43 -25.87
N GLY A 228 21.86 24.02 -25.06
CA GLY A 228 21.37 25.40 -25.17
C GLY A 228 22.18 26.45 -24.41
N VAL A 229 23.17 26.06 -23.61
CA VAL A 229 24.01 26.95 -22.79
C VAL A 229 25.44 26.47 -22.82
N VAL A 230 26.10 26.71 -23.94
CA VAL A 230 27.58 26.59 -24.05
C VAL A 230 28.17 27.84 -23.43
N GLU A 231 28.44 27.81 -22.12
CA GLU A 231 29.55 28.44 -21.40
C GLU A 231 29.27 28.41 -19.89
N ARG A 232 29.94 27.49 -19.23
CA ARG A 232 30.47 27.46 -17.85
C ARG A 232 30.29 26.09 -17.20
N LYS A 233 31.33 25.36 -17.13
CA LYS A 233 31.96 24.68 -16.01
C LYS A 233 32.60 23.35 -16.40
N LYS A 234 33.87 23.41 -16.72
CA LYS A 234 34.83 22.36 -16.40
C LYS A 234 34.99 22.34 -14.88
N ALA A 235 34.22 21.56 -14.19
CA ALA A 235 34.52 21.04 -12.85
C ALA A 235 33.32 20.19 -12.38
N SER A 236 33.36 18.91 -12.65
CA SER A 236 32.78 17.85 -11.82
C SER A 236 32.72 16.51 -12.56
N PHE A 237 33.89 16.01 -12.95
CA PHE A 237 33.97 14.65 -13.50
C PHE A 237 33.88 13.56 -12.39
N LEU A 238 33.84 13.93 -11.11
CA LEU A 238 33.86 13.00 -9.96
C LEU A 238 32.53 12.87 -9.20
N SER A 239 31.46 13.54 -9.65
CA SER A 239 30.15 13.52 -8.95
C SER A 239 29.13 12.55 -9.55
N HIS A 240 29.48 11.75 -10.56
CA HIS A 240 28.48 10.98 -11.35
C HIS A 240 28.25 9.53 -10.87
N SER A 241 28.72 9.13 -9.70
CA SER A 241 28.62 7.73 -9.24
C SER A 241 27.61 7.46 -8.13
N SER A 242 26.81 8.43 -7.69
CA SER A 242 25.75 8.15 -6.71
C SER A 242 24.46 7.77 -7.42
N LEU A 243 23.93 6.59 -7.15
CA LEU A 243 22.62 6.09 -7.59
C LEU A 243 21.47 7.06 -7.22
N PHE A 244 21.71 7.95 -6.26
CA PHE A 244 20.81 8.99 -5.81
C PHE A 244 21.48 10.35 -6.02
N SER A 245 21.19 11.01 -7.15
CA SER A 245 21.66 12.38 -7.39
C SER A 245 21.16 13.32 -6.31
N SER A 246 22.05 14.09 -5.71
CA SER A 246 21.78 14.98 -4.56
C SER A 246 20.72 16.05 -4.79
N SER A 247 20.34 16.33 -6.03
CA SER A 247 19.31 17.32 -6.37
C SER A 247 17.87 16.77 -6.29
N MET A 248 17.67 15.45 -6.34
CA MET A 248 16.35 14.82 -6.38
C MET A 248 15.96 14.06 -5.11
N PHE A 249 16.89 13.84 -4.18
CA PHE A 249 16.68 12.98 -3.03
C PHE A 249 17.39 13.48 -1.77
N SER A 250 16.63 13.64 -0.68
CA SER A 250 17.16 13.81 0.66
C SER A 250 16.79 12.60 1.53
N PHE A 251 17.81 11.86 2.00
CA PHE A 251 17.56 10.75 2.91
C PHE A 251 16.95 11.27 4.23
N ARG A 252 15.83 10.67 4.62
CA ARG A 252 15.14 11.00 5.88
C ARG A 252 14.87 9.71 6.64
N LEU A 253 14.93 9.77 7.96
CA LEU A 253 14.60 8.65 8.83
C LEU A 253 13.17 8.09 8.59
N SER A 254 12.26 8.92 8.06
CA SER A 254 10.92 8.48 7.68
C SER A 254 10.93 7.35 6.63
N ILE A 255 11.96 7.23 5.78
CA ILE A 255 12.03 6.21 4.72
C ILE A 255 12.18 4.78 5.29
N PRO A 256 13.18 4.46 6.13
CA PRO A 256 13.22 3.14 6.76
C PRO A 256 12.05 2.89 7.72
N LEU A 257 11.49 3.93 8.34
CA LEU A 257 10.28 3.80 9.17
C LEU A 257 9.05 3.38 8.36
N VAL A 258 8.91 3.84 7.11
CA VAL A 258 7.85 3.35 6.20
C VAL A 258 7.93 1.84 6.07
N SER A 259 9.11 1.29 5.80
CA SER A 259 9.32 -0.15 5.63
C SER A 259 9.07 -0.93 6.94
N LEU A 260 9.57 -0.42 8.05
CA LEU A 260 9.41 -1.04 9.36
C LEU A 260 7.92 -1.15 9.76
N PHE A 261 7.18 -0.04 9.66
CA PHE A 261 5.75 -0.03 10.01
C PHE A 261 4.92 -0.87 9.06
N LEU A 262 5.24 -0.89 7.76
CA LEU A 262 4.58 -1.73 6.78
C LEU A 262 4.79 -3.23 7.09
N CYS A 263 6.06 -3.64 7.25
CA CYS A 263 6.39 -5.03 7.53
C CYS A 263 5.78 -5.52 8.84
N ALA A 264 5.83 -4.69 9.89
CA ALA A 264 5.21 -4.99 11.18
C ALA A 264 3.68 -5.08 11.07
N ALA A 265 3.04 -4.15 10.36
CA ALA A 265 1.60 -4.17 10.15
C ALA A 265 1.15 -5.42 9.39
N ASP A 266 1.86 -5.79 8.33
CA ASP A 266 1.55 -6.98 7.53
C ASP A 266 1.82 -8.26 8.30
N PHE A 267 2.91 -8.34 9.06
CA PHE A 267 3.21 -9.49 9.89
C PHE A 267 2.11 -9.74 10.94
N VAL A 268 1.73 -8.69 11.68
CA VAL A 268 0.67 -8.77 12.69
C VAL A 268 -0.68 -9.13 12.05
N TYR A 269 -0.97 -8.60 10.87
CA TYR A 269 -2.18 -8.92 10.11
C TYR A 269 -2.23 -10.41 9.73
N PHE A 270 -1.20 -10.91 9.08
CA PHE A 270 -1.15 -12.30 8.68
C PHE A 270 -1.16 -13.25 9.89
N TYR A 271 -0.49 -12.87 10.98
CA TYR A 271 -0.52 -13.63 12.21
C TYR A 271 -1.92 -13.66 12.83
N ALA A 272 -2.64 -12.53 12.84
CA ALA A 272 -4.03 -12.50 13.31
C ALA A 272 -4.93 -13.47 12.52
N LEU A 273 -4.69 -13.64 11.21
CA LEU A 273 -5.46 -14.54 10.36
C LEU A 273 -5.21 -16.03 10.65
N THR A 274 -4.07 -16.39 11.25
CA THR A 274 -3.78 -17.79 11.62
C THR A 274 -4.40 -18.22 12.95
N LEU A 275 -4.95 -17.28 13.73
CA LEU A 275 -5.52 -17.61 15.03
C LEU A 275 -6.93 -18.21 14.90
N PRO A 276 -7.28 -19.17 15.77
CA PRO A 276 -8.62 -19.78 15.77
C PRO A 276 -9.73 -18.74 15.91
N GLY A 277 -10.78 -18.87 15.12
CA GLY A 277 -11.94 -17.98 15.13
C GLY A 277 -11.70 -16.62 14.45
N ALA A 278 -10.55 -16.39 13.82
CA ALA A 278 -10.31 -15.18 13.06
C ALA A 278 -11.11 -15.19 11.74
N LEU A 279 -12.01 -14.23 11.60
CA LEU A 279 -12.75 -14.03 10.36
C LEU A 279 -11.99 -13.06 9.47
N ILE A 280 -11.53 -13.52 8.31
CA ILE A 280 -10.73 -12.76 7.34
C ILE A 280 -11.40 -11.43 6.98
N ALA A 281 -12.72 -11.45 6.76
CA ALA A 281 -13.52 -10.25 6.48
C ALA A 281 -13.39 -9.21 7.60
N VAL A 282 -13.56 -9.64 8.86
CA VAL A 282 -13.49 -8.75 10.02
C VAL A 282 -12.09 -8.19 10.22
N VAL A 283 -11.07 -9.01 10.17
CA VAL A 283 -9.65 -8.57 10.29
C VAL A 283 -9.31 -7.58 9.19
N SER A 284 -9.70 -7.83 7.95
CA SER A 284 -9.48 -6.94 6.83
C SER A 284 -10.23 -5.61 6.98
N MET A 285 -11.47 -5.62 7.48
CA MET A 285 -12.25 -4.40 7.74
C MET A 285 -11.63 -3.55 8.86
N ILE A 286 -11.26 -4.18 9.99
CA ILE A 286 -10.58 -3.48 11.09
C ILE A 286 -9.29 -2.83 10.60
N ARG A 287 -8.52 -3.54 9.78
CA ARG A 287 -7.29 -3.02 9.21
C ARG A 287 -7.51 -1.76 8.37
N ARG A 288 -8.66 -1.61 7.69
CA ARG A 288 -9.02 -0.35 6.99
C ARG A 288 -9.30 0.81 7.94
N GLY A 289 -9.56 0.54 9.21
CA GLY A 289 -9.61 1.54 10.27
C GLY A 289 -8.29 2.31 10.46
N SER A 290 -7.17 1.85 9.86
CA SER A 290 -5.90 2.61 9.75
C SER A 290 -6.10 4.04 9.24
N VAL A 291 -7.13 4.25 8.42
CA VAL A 291 -7.49 5.57 7.89
C VAL A 291 -7.83 6.55 9.00
N LEU A 292 -8.41 6.11 10.12
CA LEU A 292 -8.66 6.97 11.28
C LEU A 292 -7.36 7.53 11.84
N VAL A 293 -6.36 6.66 12.02
CA VAL A 293 -5.05 7.06 12.57
C VAL A 293 -4.35 8.00 11.59
N SER A 294 -4.29 7.65 10.31
CA SER A 294 -3.65 8.48 9.28
C SER A 294 -4.40 9.81 9.08
N PHE A 295 -5.73 9.84 9.21
CA PHE A 295 -6.53 11.06 9.14
C PHE A 295 -6.24 11.99 10.32
N CYS A 296 -6.29 11.49 11.57
CA CYS A 296 -6.04 12.27 12.76
C CYS A 296 -4.62 12.85 12.77
N ILE A 297 -3.62 12.01 12.50
CA ILE A 297 -2.22 12.46 12.45
C ILE A 297 -1.98 13.38 11.25
N GLY A 298 -2.56 13.07 10.08
CA GLY A 298 -2.49 13.90 8.88
C GLY A 298 -3.05 15.30 9.13
N ALA A 299 -4.19 15.38 9.80
CA ALA A 299 -4.82 16.63 10.18
C ALA A 299 -3.93 17.48 11.11
N LEU A 300 -3.32 16.85 12.12
CA LEU A 300 -2.50 17.53 13.12
C LEU A 300 -1.08 17.85 12.60
N ALA A 301 -0.41 16.86 11.98
CA ALA A 301 0.98 16.97 11.58
C ALA A 301 1.19 17.77 10.27
N PHE A 302 0.23 17.74 9.35
CA PHE A 302 0.33 18.42 8.05
C PHE A 302 -0.54 19.68 7.97
N HIS A 303 -1.23 20.06 9.06
CA HIS A 303 -2.11 21.24 9.12
C HIS A 303 -3.10 21.31 7.96
N GLU A 304 -3.73 20.17 7.63
CA GLU A 304 -4.68 20.07 6.52
C GLU A 304 -5.97 20.86 6.80
N LYS A 305 -6.55 21.44 5.76
CA LYS A 305 -7.71 22.33 5.86
C LYS A 305 -9.05 21.58 5.79
N ASN A 306 -10.14 22.25 6.19
CA ASN A 306 -11.52 21.75 6.06
C ASN A 306 -11.81 20.40 6.73
N LEU A 307 -11.14 20.10 7.86
CA LEU A 307 -11.19 18.81 8.54
C LEU A 307 -12.59 18.35 8.93
N ARG A 308 -13.48 19.29 9.34
CA ARG A 308 -14.86 18.94 9.76
C ARG A 308 -15.65 18.26 8.64
N TYR A 309 -15.56 18.77 7.43
CA TYR A 309 -16.26 18.19 6.27
C TYR A 309 -15.66 16.83 5.90
N LYS A 310 -14.33 16.74 5.83
CA LYS A 310 -13.62 15.48 5.55
C LYS A 310 -13.86 14.41 6.62
N ALA A 311 -14.06 14.82 7.88
CA ALA A 311 -14.41 13.90 8.97
C ALA A 311 -15.81 13.29 8.77
N VAL A 312 -16.78 14.08 8.30
CA VAL A 312 -18.12 13.56 7.95
C VAL A 312 -18.00 12.58 6.79
N ASP A 313 -17.23 12.91 5.77
CA ASP A 313 -17.00 12.05 4.60
C ASP A 313 -16.38 10.70 5.02
N LEU A 314 -15.37 10.77 5.89
CA LEU A 314 -14.73 9.58 6.47
C LEU A 314 -15.71 8.76 7.31
N ALA A 315 -16.55 9.41 8.13
CA ALA A 315 -17.54 8.73 8.94
C ALA A 315 -18.55 7.94 8.09
N LEU A 316 -18.99 8.49 6.95
CA LEU A 316 -19.87 7.78 6.01
C LEU A 316 -19.18 6.56 5.38
N VAL A 317 -17.91 6.67 5.02
CA VAL A 317 -17.14 5.54 4.49
C VAL A 317 -16.95 4.47 5.56
N LEU A 318 -16.68 4.84 6.81
CA LEU A 318 -16.57 3.87 7.91
C LEU A 318 -17.92 3.22 8.22
N LEU A 319 -19.02 3.98 8.17
CA LEU A 319 -20.38 3.43 8.31
C LEU A 319 -20.68 2.40 7.22
N SER A 320 -20.22 2.65 5.97
CA SER A 320 -20.36 1.66 4.90
C SER A 320 -19.69 0.33 5.25
N MET A 321 -18.51 0.37 5.89
CA MET A 321 -17.81 -0.86 6.32
C MET A 321 -18.61 -1.62 7.40
N VAL A 322 -19.28 -0.91 8.32
CA VAL A 322 -20.15 -1.54 9.33
C VAL A 322 -21.31 -2.27 8.65
N PHE A 323 -21.97 -1.66 7.67
CA PHE A 323 -23.05 -2.31 6.92
C PHE A 323 -22.56 -3.51 6.11
N LEU A 324 -21.38 -3.41 5.47
CA LEU A 324 -20.76 -4.53 4.76
C LEU A 324 -20.45 -5.69 5.72
N TYR A 325 -19.98 -5.39 6.93
CA TYR A 325 -19.74 -6.40 7.96
C TYR A 325 -21.02 -7.08 8.44
N LEU A 326 -22.07 -6.31 8.71
CA LEU A 326 -23.39 -6.86 9.09
C LEU A 326 -23.94 -7.77 8.00
N GLY A 327 -23.73 -7.42 6.73
CA GLY A 327 -24.16 -8.24 5.60
C GLY A 327 -23.28 -9.46 5.32
N SER A 328 -22.09 -9.56 5.91
CA SER A 328 -21.20 -10.71 5.77
C SER A 328 -21.41 -11.79 6.84
N ARG A 329 -22.27 -11.51 7.82
CA ARG A 329 -22.76 -12.47 8.83
C ARG A 329 -23.99 -13.20 8.33
#